data_b0ac433960a19fe06c1526556db1a014
#
_entry.id   b0ac433960a19fe06c1526556db1a014
#
_cell.length_a   1.000
_cell.length_b   1.000
_cell.length_c   1.000
_cell.angle_alpha   90.00
_cell.angle_beta   90.00
_cell.angle_gamma   90.00
#
_symmetry.space_group_name_H-M   'P 1'
#
loop_
_entity.id
_entity.type
_entity.pdbx_description
1 polymer ?
#
loop_
_entity_poly.entity_id
_entity_poly.type
_entity_poly.pdbx_seq_one_letter_code
_entity_poly.pdbx_strand_id
1 'polypeptide(L)'
;LFYPQLEKRADKGDTPYNLRNCAYMDDFSKQKIIYPNMTKFLPFVFDEKGLLTNQKCFIITGKHVEYLTAFFNSSLFKYCFRENFPELQGGTRELSKVFFDKIPVLTISDHLNMDIKKLILEIQELIEKKESTTDIELKIDNIIFDIYSLSYEEKNEIGFIDFQ
;
A
#
# COMPACT_ATOMS: atom_id res chain seq x y z
N LEU A 1 5.87 -23.45 36.72
CA LEU A 1 5.60 -22.16 37.38
C LEU A 1 4.70 -21.26 36.55
N PHE A 2 4.84 -21.20 35.21
CA PHE A 2 4.08 -20.33 34.32
C PHE A 2 2.93 -21.00 33.57
N TYR A 3 2.79 -22.31 33.61
CA TYR A 3 1.80 -23.08 32.85
C TYR A 3 0.35 -22.58 33.06
N PRO A 4 -0.14 -22.34 34.29
CA PRO A 4 -1.50 -21.85 34.49
C PRO A 4 -1.78 -20.46 33.88
N GLN A 5 -0.73 -19.64 33.76
CA GLN A 5 -0.82 -18.32 33.11
C GLN A 5 -0.87 -18.49 31.59
N LEU A 6 -0.10 -19.40 31.02
CA LEU A 6 -0.08 -19.73 29.60
C LEU A 6 -1.44 -20.32 29.15
N GLU A 7 -2.05 -21.18 29.96
CA GLU A 7 -3.39 -21.73 29.67
C GLU A 7 -4.48 -20.68 29.57
N LYS A 8 -4.36 -19.61 30.34
CA LYS A 8 -5.33 -18.50 30.38
C LYS A 8 -5.15 -17.46 29.26
N ARG A 9 -4.08 -17.55 28.47
CA ARG A 9 -3.82 -16.61 27.40
C ARG A 9 -4.92 -16.65 26.35
N ALA A 10 -5.42 -15.48 25.95
CA ALA A 10 -6.41 -15.34 24.87
C ALA A 10 -5.78 -15.54 23.47
N ASP A 11 -4.47 -15.34 23.35
CA ASP A 11 -3.69 -15.39 22.11
C ASP A 11 -2.87 -16.68 21.95
N LYS A 12 -3.25 -17.75 22.68
CA LYS A 12 -2.62 -19.07 22.52
C LYS A 12 -3.09 -19.75 21.23
N GLY A 13 -2.19 -20.58 20.63
CA GLY A 13 -2.53 -21.47 19.53
C GLY A 13 -3.11 -22.80 20.03
N ASP A 14 -2.78 -23.90 19.34
CA ASP A 14 -3.31 -25.25 19.66
C ASP A 14 -2.86 -25.74 21.04
N THR A 15 -1.75 -25.26 21.53
CA THR A 15 -1.26 -25.51 22.87
C THR A 15 -0.98 -24.21 23.61
N PRO A 16 -0.90 -24.23 24.97
CA PRO A 16 -0.55 -23.03 25.74
C PRO A 16 0.81 -22.42 25.40
N TYR A 17 1.71 -23.20 24.79
CA TYR A 17 3.05 -22.76 24.42
C TYR A 17 3.13 -22.12 23.02
N ASN A 18 2.13 -22.38 22.18
CA ASN A 18 2.07 -21.83 20.83
C ASN A 18 1.49 -20.43 20.85
N LEU A 19 1.93 -19.60 19.88
CA LEU A 19 1.21 -18.38 19.52
C LEU A 19 -0.06 -18.73 18.75
N ARG A 20 -1.02 -17.80 18.73
CA ARG A 20 -2.22 -17.93 17.91
C ARG A 20 -1.84 -18.08 16.45
N ASN A 21 -2.50 -19.03 15.77
CA ASN A 21 -2.30 -19.24 14.35
C ASN A 21 -2.68 -18.00 13.56
N CYS A 22 -1.84 -17.63 12.60
CA CYS A 22 -2.14 -16.57 11.65
C CYS A 22 -3.03 -17.13 10.53
N ALA A 23 -4.30 -16.75 10.51
CA ALA A 23 -5.27 -17.26 9.54
C ALA A 23 -4.95 -16.86 8.09
N TYR A 24 -4.08 -15.88 7.89
CA TYR A 24 -3.66 -15.36 6.58
C TYR A 24 -2.16 -15.57 6.29
N MET A 25 -1.56 -16.62 6.89
CA MET A 25 -0.13 -16.94 6.67
C MET A 25 0.19 -17.13 5.18
N ASP A 26 -0.71 -17.78 4.44
CA ASP A 26 -0.54 -18.05 3.01
C ASP A 26 -0.53 -16.77 2.16
N ASP A 27 -1.12 -15.69 2.66
CA ASP A 27 -1.14 -14.42 1.94
C ASP A 27 0.25 -13.77 1.87
N PHE A 28 1.14 -14.09 2.80
CA PHE A 28 2.51 -13.59 2.76
C PHE A 28 3.33 -14.14 1.59
N SER A 29 2.98 -15.30 1.05
CA SER A 29 3.64 -15.88 -0.12
C SER A 29 3.12 -15.36 -1.46
N LYS A 30 1.98 -14.63 -1.45
CA LYS A 30 1.39 -14.04 -2.64
C LYS A 30 2.01 -12.69 -2.97
N GLN A 31 1.82 -12.24 -4.22
CA GLN A 31 2.04 -10.84 -4.56
C GLN A 31 1.13 -9.96 -3.71
N LYS A 32 1.69 -8.89 -3.15
CA LYS A 32 0.98 -8.04 -2.19
C LYS A 32 1.52 -6.63 -2.14
N ILE A 33 0.73 -5.75 -1.56
CA ILE A 33 1.17 -4.43 -1.13
C ILE A 33 1.43 -4.48 0.36
N ILE A 34 2.54 -3.92 0.79
CA ILE A 34 2.87 -3.72 2.21
C ILE A 34 2.78 -2.23 2.50
N TYR A 35 2.09 -1.85 3.58
CA TYR A 35 1.98 -0.46 4.00
C TYR A 35 1.90 -0.34 5.53
N PRO A 36 2.36 0.78 6.12
CA PRO A 36 2.34 0.96 7.57
C PRO A 36 0.94 1.31 8.08
N ASN A 37 0.65 0.95 9.33
CA ASN A 37 -0.61 1.35 9.99
C ASN A 37 -0.71 2.87 10.18
N MET A 38 0.40 3.51 10.54
CA MET A 38 0.47 4.96 10.77
C MET A 38 1.64 5.56 10.02
N THR A 39 1.43 6.68 9.35
CA THR A 39 2.47 7.34 8.55
C THR A 39 2.23 8.84 8.40
N LYS A 40 3.32 9.58 8.16
CA LYS A 40 3.30 10.93 7.57
C LYS A 40 3.37 10.88 6.04
N PHE A 41 3.98 9.81 5.54
CA PHE A 41 4.23 9.55 4.13
C PHE A 41 3.33 8.40 3.69
N LEU A 42 3.14 8.20 2.40
CA LEU A 42 2.32 7.13 1.83
C LEU A 42 3.20 6.06 1.17
N PRO A 43 3.94 5.24 1.95
CA PRO A 43 4.80 4.21 1.41
C PRO A 43 4.01 2.93 1.17
N PHE A 44 3.48 2.76 -0.02
CA PHE A 44 2.90 1.50 -0.46
C PHE A 44 3.92 0.72 -1.29
N VAL A 45 4.40 -0.38 -0.75
CA VAL A 45 5.47 -1.17 -1.36
C VAL A 45 4.90 -2.43 -1.99
N PHE A 46 5.15 -2.62 -3.29
CA PHE A 46 4.84 -3.87 -3.98
C PHE A 46 5.85 -4.94 -3.58
N ASP A 47 5.36 -6.11 -3.20
CA ASP A 47 6.20 -7.25 -2.84
C ASP A 47 5.74 -8.53 -3.56
N GLU A 48 6.68 -9.15 -4.27
CA GLU A 48 6.55 -10.48 -4.87
C GLU A 48 7.60 -11.48 -4.34
N LYS A 49 8.43 -11.04 -3.36
CA LYS A 49 9.52 -11.83 -2.79
C LYS A 49 9.10 -12.60 -1.53
N GLY A 50 7.86 -12.43 -1.07
CA GLY A 50 7.34 -13.13 0.11
C GLY A 50 7.79 -12.52 1.44
N LEU A 51 7.98 -11.21 1.51
CA LEU A 51 8.37 -10.53 2.74
C LEU A 51 7.33 -10.72 3.85
N LEU A 52 7.81 -10.98 5.05
CA LEU A 52 6.99 -11.04 6.26
C LEU A 52 6.99 -9.68 6.97
N THR A 53 5.86 -9.32 7.54
CA THR A 53 5.69 -8.08 8.28
C THR A 53 5.25 -8.35 9.71
N ASN A 54 5.44 -7.37 10.58
CA ASN A 54 4.91 -7.38 11.94
C ASN A 54 3.59 -6.58 12.02
N GLN A 55 3.01 -6.50 13.22
CA GLN A 55 1.75 -5.80 13.49
C GLN A 55 1.73 -4.28 13.18
N LYS A 56 2.86 -3.69 12.81
CA LYS A 56 2.96 -2.26 12.43
C LYS A 56 2.68 -2.03 10.94
N CYS A 57 2.63 -3.10 10.16
CA CYS A 57 2.32 -3.05 8.74
C CYS A 57 1.12 -3.94 8.43
N PHE A 58 0.36 -3.50 7.44
CA PHE A 58 -0.71 -4.25 6.82
C PHE A 58 -0.30 -4.76 5.46
N ILE A 59 -1.03 -5.74 4.95
CA ILE A 59 -0.87 -6.25 3.58
C ILE A 59 -2.20 -6.18 2.83
N ILE A 60 -2.12 -5.94 1.53
CA ILE A 60 -3.23 -6.06 0.58
C ILE A 60 -2.84 -7.12 -0.43
N THR A 61 -3.68 -8.14 -0.57
CA THR A 61 -3.56 -9.18 -1.60
C THR A 61 -4.78 -9.15 -2.51
N GLY A 62 -4.65 -9.60 -3.73
CA GLY A 62 -5.78 -9.66 -4.64
C GLY A 62 -5.36 -9.55 -6.10
N LYS A 63 -6.33 -9.18 -6.94
CA LYS A 63 -6.13 -8.96 -8.37
C LYS A 63 -5.60 -7.55 -8.60
N HIS A 64 -4.72 -7.39 -9.58
CA HIS A 64 -4.17 -6.08 -9.99
C HIS A 64 -3.49 -5.30 -8.84
N VAL A 65 -2.78 -6.01 -7.96
CA VAL A 65 -2.05 -5.37 -6.85
C VAL A 65 -0.98 -4.40 -7.33
N GLU A 66 -0.43 -4.59 -8.52
CA GLU A 66 0.52 -3.68 -9.15
C GLU A 66 -0.14 -2.33 -9.47
N TYR A 67 -1.31 -2.35 -10.10
CA TYR A 67 -2.09 -1.14 -10.33
C TYR A 67 -2.46 -0.43 -9.01
N LEU A 68 -2.92 -1.20 -8.02
CA LEU A 68 -3.24 -0.65 -6.71
C LEU A 68 -2.01 0.00 -6.05
N THR A 69 -0.81 -0.60 -6.20
CA THR A 69 0.43 0.00 -5.71
C THR A 69 0.70 1.35 -6.39
N ALA A 70 0.58 1.41 -7.71
CA ALA A 70 0.73 2.64 -8.47
C ALA A 70 -0.29 3.70 -8.04
N PHE A 71 -1.57 3.32 -7.95
CA PHE A 71 -2.65 4.20 -7.54
C PHE A 71 -2.41 4.80 -6.14
N PHE A 72 -2.09 3.99 -5.15
CA PHE A 72 -1.87 4.46 -3.78
C PHE A 72 -0.60 5.33 -3.61
N ASN A 73 0.37 5.22 -4.52
CA ASN A 73 1.54 6.10 -4.53
C ASN A 73 1.37 7.31 -5.46
N SER A 74 0.30 7.39 -6.26
CA SER A 74 0.06 8.47 -7.20
C SER A 74 -0.27 9.81 -6.53
N SER A 75 -0.02 10.91 -7.26
CA SER A 75 -0.40 12.25 -6.83
C SER A 75 -1.91 12.40 -6.63
N LEU A 76 -2.72 11.71 -7.44
CA LEU A 76 -4.19 11.68 -7.25
C LEU A 76 -4.57 11.13 -5.88
N PHE A 77 -4.01 9.98 -5.50
CA PHE A 77 -4.30 9.40 -4.18
C PHE A 77 -3.78 10.27 -3.04
N LYS A 78 -2.57 10.80 -3.17
CA LYS A 78 -1.97 11.72 -2.19
C LYS A 78 -2.81 12.97 -1.97
N TYR A 79 -3.37 13.54 -3.04
CA TYR A 79 -4.29 14.67 -2.99
C TYR A 79 -5.57 14.31 -2.22
N CYS A 80 -6.25 13.24 -2.63
CA CYS A 80 -7.46 12.76 -1.97
C CYS A 80 -7.23 12.33 -0.51
N PHE A 81 -6.07 11.79 -0.20
CA PHE A 81 -5.70 11.35 1.14
C PHE A 81 -5.67 12.52 2.12
N ARG A 82 -5.14 13.66 1.74
CA ARG A 82 -5.10 14.86 2.59
C ARG A 82 -6.49 15.27 3.06
N GLU A 83 -7.48 15.14 2.18
CA GLU A 83 -8.86 15.58 2.44
C GLU A 83 -9.67 14.53 3.22
N ASN A 84 -9.40 13.23 3.03
CA ASN A 84 -10.29 12.17 3.49
C ASN A 84 -9.77 11.39 4.70
N PHE A 85 -8.47 11.47 5.01
CA PHE A 85 -7.88 10.77 6.15
C PHE A 85 -7.57 11.76 7.28
N PRO A 86 -8.14 11.56 8.48
CA PRO A 86 -7.96 12.50 9.58
C PRO A 86 -6.51 12.56 10.03
N GLU A 87 -6.02 13.77 10.21
CA GLU A 87 -4.69 14.02 10.75
C GLU A 87 -4.69 13.78 12.26
N LEU A 88 -3.70 13.02 12.71
CA LEU A 88 -3.40 12.76 14.12
C LEU A 88 -2.26 13.67 14.57
N GLN A 89 -1.95 13.61 15.86
CA GLN A 89 -0.88 14.41 16.46
C GLN A 89 0.45 14.24 15.69
N GLY A 90 1.09 15.35 15.38
CA GLY A 90 2.40 15.38 14.71
C GLY A 90 2.35 15.18 13.20
N GLY A 91 1.21 15.38 12.56
CA GLY A 91 1.03 15.27 11.11
C GLY A 91 0.95 13.83 10.61
N THR A 92 0.80 12.84 11.50
CA THR A 92 0.60 11.45 11.12
C THR A 92 -0.86 11.19 10.79
N ARG A 93 -1.11 10.16 9.97
CA ARG A 93 -2.46 9.67 9.64
C ARG A 93 -2.52 8.17 9.81
N GLU A 94 -3.68 7.66 10.21
CA GLU A 94 -3.93 6.23 10.33
C GLU A 94 -4.48 5.70 9.00
N LEU A 95 -3.83 4.68 8.46
CA LEU A 95 -4.24 3.99 7.25
C LEU A 95 -5.19 2.84 7.60
N SER A 96 -6.35 3.16 8.17
CA SER A 96 -7.31 2.13 8.57
C SER A 96 -8.23 1.70 7.43
N LYS A 97 -8.67 0.43 7.48
CA LYS A 97 -9.57 -0.17 6.48
C LYS A 97 -10.84 0.66 6.24
N VAL A 98 -11.38 1.31 7.28
CA VAL A 98 -12.63 2.10 7.20
C VAL A 98 -12.52 3.25 6.17
N PHE A 99 -11.33 3.81 5.98
CA PHE A 99 -11.10 4.85 4.99
C PHE A 99 -10.86 4.27 3.60
N PHE A 100 -10.09 3.18 3.50
CA PHE A 100 -9.84 2.50 2.23
C PHE A 100 -11.12 2.00 1.56
N ASP A 101 -12.07 1.46 2.33
CA ASP A 101 -13.34 0.93 1.81
C ASP A 101 -14.20 2.00 1.11
N LYS A 102 -13.90 3.28 1.29
CA LYS A 102 -14.62 4.41 0.67
C LYS A 102 -13.96 4.92 -0.61
N ILE A 103 -12.75 4.47 -0.92
CA ILE A 103 -12.00 4.97 -2.07
C ILE A 103 -12.47 4.25 -3.34
N PRO A 104 -12.99 4.98 -4.33
CA PRO A 104 -13.40 4.37 -5.60
C PRO A 104 -12.17 4.02 -6.42
N VAL A 105 -11.93 2.72 -6.59
CA VAL A 105 -10.87 2.21 -7.45
C VAL A 105 -11.49 1.68 -8.74
N LEU A 106 -11.05 2.21 -9.88
CA LEU A 106 -11.53 1.79 -11.19
C LEU A 106 -10.90 0.45 -11.60
N THR A 107 -11.67 -0.35 -12.32
CA THR A 107 -11.17 -1.62 -12.88
C THR A 107 -10.37 -1.35 -14.14
N ILE A 108 -9.24 -2.02 -14.29
CA ILE A 108 -8.38 -1.95 -15.49
C ILE A 108 -8.25 -3.31 -16.17
N SER A 109 -7.70 -3.31 -17.39
CA SER A 109 -7.36 -4.56 -18.10
C SER A 109 -6.10 -5.21 -17.52
N ASP A 110 -5.98 -6.53 -17.70
CA ASP A 110 -4.78 -7.28 -17.31
C ASP A 110 -3.53 -6.76 -18.08
N HIS A 111 -3.70 -6.33 -19.33
CA HIS A 111 -2.60 -5.76 -20.13
C HIS A 111 -2.06 -4.46 -19.50
N LEU A 112 -2.93 -3.53 -19.15
CA LEU A 112 -2.52 -2.27 -18.51
C LEU A 112 -1.87 -2.52 -17.14
N ASN A 113 -2.39 -3.49 -16.38
CA ASN A 113 -1.76 -3.89 -15.11
C ASN A 113 -0.33 -4.38 -15.31
N MET A 114 -0.07 -5.18 -16.37
CA MET A 114 1.27 -5.65 -16.68
C MET A 114 2.23 -4.53 -17.09
N ASP A 115 1.75 -3.51 -17.79
CA ASP A 115 2.56 -2.35 -18.15
C ASP A 115 2.89 -1.50 -16.91
N ILE A 116 1.93 -1.30 -16.02
CA ILE A 116 2.15 -0.64 -14.73
C ILE A 116 3.15 -1.44 -13.87
N LYS A 117 3.06 -2.78 -13.86
CA LYS A 117 4.04 -3.62 -13.15
C LYS A 117 5.47 -3.32 -13.56
N LYS A 118 5.73 -3.16 -14.85
CA LYS A 118 7.08 -2.84 -15.35
C LYS A 118 7.60 -1.54 -14.73
N LEU A 119 6.75 -0.51 -14.69
CA LEU A 119 7.12 0.78 -14.09
C LEU A 119 7.37 0.68 -12.57
N ILE A 120 6.55 -0.11 -11.86
CA ILE A 120 6.75 -0.35 -10.42
C ILE A 120 8.10 -1.03 -10.16
N LEU A 121 8.44 -2.06 -10.94
CA LEU A 121 9.71 -2.77 -10.79
C LEU A 121 10.90 -1.86 -11.14
N GLU A 122 10.77 -1.03 -12.17
CA GLU A 122 11.79 -0.03 -12.55
C GLU A 122 12.03 0.98 -11.42
N ILE A 123 10.97 1.48 -10.77
CA ILE A 123 11.09 2.33 -9.56
C ILE A 123 11.87 1.61 -8.46
N GLN A 124 11.55 0.34 -8.17
CA GLN A 124 12.25 -0.41 -7.12
C GLN A 124 13.74 -0.58 -7.43
N GLU A 125 14.09 -0.84 -8.69
CA GLU A 125 15.49 -0.91 -9.13
C GLU A 125 16.23 0.43 -8.98
N LEU A 126 15.59 1.55 -9.36
CA LEU A 126 16.16 2.88 -9.21
C LEU A 126 16.39 3.24 -7.73
N ILE A 127 15.43 2.90 -6.85
CA ILE A 127 15.56 3.09 -5.40
C ILE A 127 16.76 2.29 -4.86
N GLU A 128 16.91 1.01 -5.26
CA GLU A 128 18.06 0.19 -4.86
C GLU A 128 19.39 0.79 -5.30
N LYS A 129 19.43 1.43 -6.49
CA LYS A 129 20.59 2.14 -7.03
C LYS A 129 20.79 3.55 -6.46
N LYS A 130 19.83 4.05 -5.65
CA LYS A 130 19.78 5.44 -5.15
C LYS A 130 19.72 6.47 -6.28
N GLU A 131 19.04 6.15 -7.37
CA GLU A 131 18.78 7.01 -8.50
C GLU A 131 17.39 7.66 -8.39
N SER A 132 17.17 8.76 -9.15
CA SER A 132 15.89 9.46 -9.16
C SER A 132 14.79 8.62 -9.81
N THR A 133 13.63 8.59 -9.18
CA THR A 133 12.41 7.91 -9.66
C THR A 133 11.40 8.85 -10.30
N THR A 134 11.64 10.16 -10.24
CA THR A 134 10.69 11.21 -10.61
C THR A 134 10.09 11.03 -12.00
N ASP A 135 10.90 10.70 -13.02
CA ASP A 135 10.40 10.53 -14.39
C ASP A 135 9.41 9.36 -14.51
N ILE A 136 9.64 8.28 -13.77
CA ILE A 136 8.76 7.12 -13.78
C ILE A 136 7.49 7.40 -12.97
N GLU A 137 7.62 8.10 -11.85
CA GLU A 137 6.47 8.53 -11.04
C GLU A 137 5.54 9.45 -11.84
N LEU A 138 6.08 10.40 -12.60
CA LEU A 138 5.29 11.26 -13.51
C LEU A 138 4.58 10.45 -14.60
N LYS A 139 5.22 9.40 -15.15
CA LYS A 139 4.56 8.50 -16.10
C LYS A 139 3.39 7.76 -15.45
N ILE A 140 3.58 7.26 -14.22
CA ILE A 140 2.52 6.60 -13.45
C ILE A 140 1.37 7.58 -13.18
N ASP A 141 1.65 8.80 -12.73
CA ASP A 141 0.63 9.82 -12.49
C ASP A 141 -0.20 10.09 -13.74
N ASN A 142 0.43 10.25 -14.90
CA ASN A 142 -0.29 10.44 -16.15
C ASN A 142 -1.20 9.26 -16.50
N ILE A 143 -0.72 8.02 -16.32
CA ILE A 143 -1.54 6.81 -16.53
C ILE A 143 -2.74 6.81 -15.58
N ILE A 144 -2.54 7.12 -14.31
CA ILE A 144 -3.61 7.16 -13.31
C ILE A 144 -4.61 8.27 -13.66
N PHE A 145 -4.16 9.47 -14.01
CA PHE A 145 -5.01 10.58 -14.41
C PHE A 145 -5.88 10.22 -15.64
N ASP A 146 -5.32 9.52 -16.61
CA ASP A 146 -6.04 9.07 -17.80
C ASP A 146 -7.08 7.99 -17.47
N ILE A 147 -6.76 7.04 -16.58
CA ILE A 147 -7.70 6.02 -16.09
C ILE A 147 -8.93 6.70 -15.47
N TYR A 148 -8.72 7.77 -14.69
CA TYR A 148 -9.79 8.51 -14.03
C TYR A 148 -10.40 9.61 -14.93
N SER A 149 -9.94 9.76 -16.17
CA SER A 149 -10.41 10.73 -17.16
C SER A 149 -10.39 12.16 -16.63
N LEU A 150 -9.35 12.53 -15.90
CA LEU A 150 -9.23 13.87 -15.32
C LEU A 150 -9.03 14.92 -16.42
N SER A 151 -9.71 16.05 -16.28
CA SER A 151 -9.53 17.23 -17.15
C SER A 151 -8.15 17.87 -16.94
N TYR A 152 -7.77 18.75 -17.86
CA TYR A 152 -6.53 19.51 -17.75
C TYR A 152 -6.47 20.36 -16.48
N GLU A 153 -7.60 20.99 -16.13
CA GLU A 153 -7.74 21.81 -14.93
C GLU A 153 -7.56 20.98 -13.66
N GLU A 154 -8.16 19.78 -13.60
CA GLU A 154 -8.03 18.86 -12.45
C GLU A 154 -6.62 18.34 -12.32
N LYS A 155 -5.96 17.96 -13.43
CA LYS A 155 -4.55 17.55 -13.44
C LYS A 155 -3.63 18.67 -12.92
N ASN A 156 -3.89 19.92 -13.31
CA ASN A 156 -3.11 21.06 -12.82
C ASN A 156 -3.37 21.38 -11.35
N GLU A 157 -4.60 21.22 -10.86
CA GLU A 157 -4.95 21.41 -9.45
C GLU A 157 -4.24 20.38 -8.55
N ILE A 158 -4.22 19.12 -8.97
CA ILE A 158 -3.53 18.05 -8.24
C ILE A 158 -2.01 18.26 -8.28
N GLY A 159 -1.47 18.53 -9.46
CA GLY A 159 -0.04 18.66 -9.70
C GLY A 159 0.73 17.35 -9.41
N PHE A 160 2.05 17.45 -9.39
CA PHE A 160 2.93 16.36 -8.92
C PHE A 160 3.20 16.54 -7.43
N ILE A 161 2.86 15.51 -6.64
CA ILE A 161 3.02 15.54 -5.19
C ILE A 161 4.12 14.54 -4.80
N ASP A 162 5.30 15.05 -4.49
CA ASP A 162 6.37 14.30 -3.87
C ASP A 162 6.25 14.35 -2.34
N PHE A 163 6.29 13.17 -1.71
CA PHE A 163 6.40 13.03 -0.27
C PHE A 163 7.79 12.47 0.07
N GLN A 164 8.78 13.32 0.01
CA GLN A 164 10.08 13.01 0.60
C GLN A 164 10.12 13.30 2.09
#